data_cdb96a7e708742cee631a563550e19e6
#
_entry.id   cdb96a7e708742cee631a563550e19e6
#
_cell.length_a   1.000
_cell.length_b   1.000
_cell.length_c   1.000
_cell.angle_alpha   90.00
_cell.angle_beta   90.00
_cell.angle_gamma   90.00
#
_symmetry.space_group_name_H-M   'P 1'
#
loop_
_entity.id
_entity.type
_entity.pdbx_description
1 polymer ?
#
loop_
_entity_poly.entity_id
_entity_poly.type
_entity_poly.pdbx_seq_one_letter_code
_entity_poly.pdbx_strand_id
1 'polypeptide(L)'
;VGEFWTHMTLGHQFKLNHEEDIFFTKAVSFGKALQLINILRDLPEDLRMGRCYIPIEELSKHNLIIEDLLESENIIKFKPVFDSYIDKTDNYLDDAIEYVEMIPKYQFRLRLSCMLPIIIGQKTLNLLRNGNILDSDNRIKVDRSEIKKIIRGAAIASISKKNSLKLLKKYK
;
A
#
# COMPACT_ATOMS: atom_id res chain seq x y z
N VAL A 1 12.99 -1.05 5.46
CA VAL A 1 13.08 -0.39 4.12
C VAL A 1 12.73 1.09 4.24
N GLY A 2 11.56 1.44 4.85
CA GLY A 2 11.15 2.84 5.02
C GLY A 2 12.19 3.69 5.76
N GLU A 3 12.69 3.21 6.89
CA GLU A 3 13.75 3.89 7.67
C GLU A 3 15.03 4.10 6.86
N PHE A 4 15.51 3.05 6.16
CA PHE A 4 16.71 3.13 5.33
C PHE A 4 16.60 4.25 4.29
N TRP A 5 15.51 4.28 3.52
CA TRP A 5 15.30 5.31 2.52
C TRP A 5 15.17 6.71 3.14
N THR A 6 14.59 6.81 4.33
CA THR A 6 14.47 8.08 5.05
C THR A 6 15.82 8.59 5.52
N HIS A 7 16.69 7.74 6.07
CA HIS A 7 18.07 8.10 6.40
C HIS A 7 18.84 8.60 5.18
N MET A 8 18.74 7.88 4.04
CA MET A 8 19.39 8.29 2.80
C MET A 8 18.85 9.64 2.31
N THR A 9 17.54 9.86 2.43
CA THR A 9 16.90 11.10 2.02
C THR A 9 17.34 12.29 2.88
N LEU A 10 17.31 12.15 4.20
CA LEU A 10 17.74 13.21 5.13
C LEU A 10 19.24 13.49 5.05
N GLY A 11 20.04 12.45 4.81
CA GLY A 11 21.50 12.59 4.67
C GLY A 11 21.92 13.31 3.38
N HIS A 12 21.15 13.20 2.29
CA HIS A 12 21.59 13.62 0.95
C HIS A 12 20.68 14.62 0.25
N GLN A 13 19.41 14.75 0.63
CA GLN A 13 18.44 15.56 -0.13
C GLN A 13 17.97 16.81 0.61
N PHE A 14 17.64 16.72 1.88
CA PHE A 14 17.18 17.83 2.70
C PHE A 14 17.31 17.51 4.19
N LYS A 15 17.16 18.53 5.03
CA LYS A 15 17.09 18.39 6.49
C LYS A 15 15.72 18.80 6.99
N LEU A 16 15.23 18.14 8.04
CA LEU A 16 14.06 18.57 8.81
C LEU A 16 14.53 19.26 10.07
N ASN A 17 13.87 20.34 10.47
CA ASN A 17 14.34 21.14 11.59
C ASN A 17 13.90 20.62 12.96
N HIS A 18 12.76 19.91 13.09
CA HIS A 18 12.23 19.48 14.43
C HIS A 18 11.29 18.26 14.41
N GLU A 19 11.14 17.54 13.28
CA GLU A 19 10.13 16.47 13.17
C GLU A 19 10.70 15.15 12.64
N GLU A 20 11.99 14.90 12.87
CA GLU A 20 12.65 13.70 12.32
C GLU A 20 12.02 12.40 12.85
N ASP A 21 11.73 12.31 14.15
CA ASP A 21 11.13 11.12 14.76
C ASP A 21 9.75 10.81 14.18
N ILE A 22 8.93 11.86 13.96
CA ILE A 22 7.63 11.71 13.31
C ILE A 22 7.81 11.23 11.87
N PHE A 23 8.75 11.84 11.15
CA PHE A 23 9.05 11.46 9.76
C PHE A 23 9.50 10.00 9.65
N PHE A 24 10.35 9.52 10.57
CA PHE A 24 10.75 8.11 10.64
C PHE A 24 9.58 7.19 10.98
N THR A 25 8.73 7.57 11.93
CA THR A 25 7.52 6.80 12.27
C THR A 25 6.61 6.63 11.04
N LYS A 26 6.35 7.72 10.29
CA LYS A 26 5.56 7.68 9.06
C LYS A 26 6.24 6.86 7.95
N ALA A 27 7.58 6.91 7.87
CA ALA A 27 8.35 6.09 6.94
C ALA A 27 8.23 4.58 7.22
N VAL A 28 8.22 4.19 8.49
CA VAL A 28 7.98 2.78 8.90
C VAL A 28 6.60 2.32 8.47
N SER A 29 5.57 3.13 8.76
CA SER A 29 4.18 2.86 8.34
C SER A 29 4.08 2.75 6.81
N PHE A 30 4.73 3.66 6.08
CA PHE A 30 4.78 3.61 4.62
C PHE A 30 5.39 2.29 4.11
N GLY A 31 6.54 1.88 4.67
CA GLY A 31 7.16 0.60 4.34
C GLY A 31 6.24 -0.60 4.62
N LYS A 32 5.54 -0.60 5.77
CA LYS A 32 4.55 -1.62 6.13
C LYS A 32 3.36 -1.66 5.16
N ALA A 33 2.85 -0.49 4.75
CA ALA A 33 1.78 -0.40 3.77
C ALA A 33 2.14 -1.10 2.46
N LEU A 34 3.31 -0.78 1.89
CA LEU A 34 3.77 -1.37 0.64
C LEU A 34 3.97 -2.88 0.75
N GLN A 35 4.51 -3.35 1.88
CA GLN A 35 4.69 -4.78 2.12
C GLN A 35 3.34 -5.50 2.23
N LEU A 36 2.38 -4.95 2.99
CA LEU A 36 1.05 -5.54 3.12
C LEU A 36 0.30 -5.56 1.79
N ILE A 37 0.39 -4.50 0.97
CA ILE A 37 -0.21 -4.51 -0.38
C ILE A 37 0.33 -5.67 -1.21
N ASN A 38 1.64 -5.93 -1.16
CA ASN A 38 2.24 -7.07 -1.86
C ASN A 38 1.72 -8.40 -1.31
N ILE A 39 1.71 -8.59 0.01
CA ILE A 39 1.22 -9.81 0.66
C ILE A 39 -0.26 -10.07 0.29
N LEU A 40 -1.11 -9.05 0.35
CA LEU A 40 -2.53 -9.20 0.04
C LEU A 40 -2.78 -9.48 -1.44
N ARG A 41 -2.04 -8.81 -2.33
CA ARG A 41 -2.18 -8.97 -3.79
C ARG A 41 -1.65 -10.32 -4.28
N ASP A 42 -0.53 -10.76 -3.73
CA ASP A 42 0.16 -11.96 -4.21
C ASP A 42 -0.27 -13.22 -3.43
N LEU A 43 -1.25 -13.11 -2.53
CA LEU A 43 -1.76 -14.22 -1.69
C LEU A 43 -2.05 -15.51 -2.50
N PRO A 44 -2.74 -15.50 -3.66
CA PRO A 44 -3.00 -16.74 -4.40
C PRO A 44 -1.73 -17.41 -4.93
N GLU A 45 -0.73 -16.63 -5.31
CA GLU A 45 0.55 -17.14 -5.79
C GLU A 45 1.37 -17.71 -4.64
N ASP A 46 1.42 -17.00 -3.51
CA ASP A 46 2.13 -17.43 -2.31
C ASP A 46 1.54 -18.73 -1.73
N LEU A 47 0.22 -18.87 -1.67
CA LEU A 47 -0.45 -20.10 -1.23
C LEU A 47 -0.08 -21.31 -2.10
N ARG A 48 -0.02 -21.15 -3.42
CA ARG A 48 0.43 -22.20 -4.35
C ARG A 48 1.88 -22.60 -4.14
N MET A 49 2.70 -21.69 -3.61
CA MET A 49 4.09 -21.97 -3.24
C MET A 49 4.23 -22.51 -1.80
N GLY A 50 3.11 -22.81 -1.13
CA GLY A 50 3.10 -23.27 0.26
C GLY A 50 3.43 -22.17 1.27
N ARG A 51 3.20 -20.89 0.93
CA ARG A 51 3.45 -19.74 1.79
C ARG A 51 2.14 -19.06 2.17
N CYS A 52 1.92 -18.87 3.46
CA CYS A 52 0.83 -18.07 3.98
C CYS A 52 1.37 -17.05 4.98
N TYR A 53 1.10 -15.76 4.72
CA TYR A 53 1.51 -14.67 5.61
C TYR A 53 0.39 -14.20 6.53
N ILE A 54 -0.81 -14.79 6.41
CA ILE A 54 -1.90 -14.55 7.35
C ILE A 54 -1.70 -15.46 8.57
N PRO A 55 -1.66 -14.92 9.79
CA PRO A 55 -1.50 -15.73 11.00
C PRO A 55 -2.60 -16.78 11.14
N ILE A 56 -2.22 -18.00 11.53
CA ILE A 56 -3.14 -19.13 11.70
C ILE A 56 -4.21 -18.81 12.75
N GLU A 57 -3.83 -18.06 13.77
CA GLU A 57 -4.75 -17.62 14.82
C GLU A 57 -5.88 -16.74 14.29
N GLU A 58 -5.62 -15.92 13.28
CA GLU A 58 -6.66 -15.10 12.64
C GLU A 58 -7.59 -15.93 11.77
N LEU A 59 -7.05 -16.92 11.05
CA LEU A 59 -7.86 -17.87 10.28
C LEU A 59 -8.75 -18.72 11.18
N SER A 60 -8.20 -19.24 12.27
CA SER A 60 -8.90 -20.09 13.23
C SER A 60 -10.11 -19.42 13.87
N LYS A 61 -10.08 -18.09 14.08
CA LYS A 61 -11.24 -17.32 14.58
C LYS A 61 -12.46 -17.40 13.63
N HIS A 62 -12.22 -17.70 12.37
CA HIS A 62 -13.24 -17.85 11.32
C HIS A 62 -13.46 -19.31 10.88
N ASN A 63 -12.96 -20.27 11.67
CA ASN A 63 -13.00 -21.70 11.35
C ASN A 63 -12.39 -22.01 9.97
N LEU A 64 -11.23 -21.40 9.68
CA LEU A 64 -10.44 -21.60 8.47
C LEU A 64 -9.07 -22.17 8.83
N ILE A 65 -8.56 -23.02 7.95
CA ILE A 65 -7.16 -23.45 7.89
C ILE A 65 -6.53 -22.92 6.59
N ILE A 66 -5.21 -23.06 6.45
CA ILE A 66 -4.49 -22.51 5.27
C ILE A 66 -4.99 -23.15 3.97
N GLU A 67 -5.26 -24.45 4.00
CA GLU A 67 -5.74 -25.24 2.86
C GLU A 67 -7.10 -24.75 2.34
N ASP A 68 -7.97 -24.25 3.22
CA ASP A 68 -9.25 -23.68 2.83
C ASP A 68 -9.11 -22.45 1.91
N LEU A 69 -8.00 -21.74 1.99
CA LEU A 69 -7.73 -20.55 1.16
C LEU A 69 -7.37 -20.90 -0.29
N LEU A 70 -7.17 -22.19 -0.61
CA LEU A 70 -6.98 -22.66 -1.98
C LEU A 70 -8.30 -22.79 -2.74
N GLU A 71 -9.43 -22.80 -2.02
CA GLU A 71 -10.77 -22.95 -2.58
C GLU A 71 -11.46 -21.57 -2.67
N SER A 72 -11.78 -21.12 -3.88
CA SER A 72 -12.35 -19.80 -4.12
C SER A 72 -13.71 -19.56 -3.43
N GLU A 73 -14.44 -20.61 -3.13
CA GLU A 73 -15.75 -20.59 -2.47
C GLU A 73 -15.65 -20.13 -1.00
N ASN A 74 -14.50 -20.32 -0.37
CA ASN A 74 -14.24 -19.91 1.00
C ASN A 74 -14.05 -18.41 1.18
N ILE A 75 -14.11 -17.64 0.09
CA ILE A 75 -14.00 -16.18 0.16
C ILE A 75 -14.98 -15.53 1.13
N ILE A 76 -16.20 -16.08 1.24
CA ILE A 76 -17.24 -15.55 2.14
C ILE A 76 -16.79 -15.62 3.61
N LYS A 77 -16.15 -16.72 4.00
CA LYS A 77 -15.61 -16.92 5.35
C LYS A 77 -14.32 -16.15 5.57
N PHE A 78 -13.48 -16.06 4.53
CA PHE A 78 -12.18 -15.39 4.59
C PHE A 78 -12.28 -13.86 4.52
N LYS A 79 -13.30 -13.34 3.86
CA LYS A 79 -13.45 -11.89 3.62
C LYS A 79 -13.35 -11.01 4.87
N PRO A 80 -13.94 -11.34 6.03
CA PRO A 80 -13.77 -10.53 7.23
C PRO A 80 -12.31 -10.41 7.70
N VAL A 81 -11.53 -11.50 7.60
CA VAL A 81 -10.08 -11.48 7.89
C VAL A 81 -9.37 -10.62 6.88
N PHE A 82 -9.61 -10.83 5.58
CA PHE A 82 -8.97 -10.13 4.50
C PHE A 82 -9.24 -8.62 4.53
N ASP A 83 -10.50 -8.23 4.74
CA ASP A 83 -10.89 -6.81 4.84
C ASP A 83 -10.24 -6.12 6.05
N SER A 84 -10.04 -6.82 7.17
CA SER A 84 -9.33 -6.26 8.33
C SER A 84 -7.87 -5.89 8.00
N TYR A 85 -7.20 -6.70 7.17
CA TYR A 85 -5.86 -6.38 6.69
C TYR A 85 -5.86 -5.25 5.66
N ILE A 86 -6.88 -5.16 4.81
CA ILE A 86 -7.06 -4.02 3.91
C ILE A 86 -7.22 -2.73 4.72
N ASP A 87 -8.08 -2.72 5.75
CA ASP A 87 -8.30 -1.55 6.62
C ASP A 87 -7.01 -1.14 7.36
N LYS A 88 -6.27 -2.12 7.87
CA LYS A 88 -4.97 -1.87 8.49
C LYS A 88 -3.97 -1.25 7.50
N THR A 89 -4.00 -1.71 6.25
CA THR A 89 -3.12 -1.20 5.20
C THR A 89 -3.52 0.21 4.78
N ASP A 90 -4.82 0.50 4.70
CA ASP A 90 -5.34 1.84 4.43
C ASP A 90 -4.87 2.85 5.50
N ASN A 91 -4.90 2.46 6.78
CA ASN A 91 -4.38 3.30 7.87
C ASN A 91 -2.88 3.58 7.72
N TYR A 92 -2.08 2.59 7.30
CA TYR A 92 -0.66 2.83 7.01
C TYR A 92 -0.44 3.69 5.77
N LEU A 93 -1.35 3.66 4.78
CA LEU A 93 -1.29 4.57 3.63
C LEU A 93 -1.64 6.01 4.00
N ASP A 94 -2.47 6.23 5.03
CA ASP A 94 -2.69 7.57 5.59
C ASP A 94 -1.40 8.15 6.14
N ASP A 95 -0.66 7.36 6.92
CA ASP A 95 0.67 7.74 7.41
C ASP A 95 1.64 8.01 6.25
N ALA A 96 1.55 7.24 5.16
CA ALA A 96 2.37 7.48 3.96
C ALA A 96 2.01 8.79 3.26
N ILE A 97 0.74 9.21 3.26
CA ILE A 97 0.33 10.53 2.75
C ILE A 97 0.91 11.64 3.61
N GLU A 98 0.86 11.49 4.95
CA GLU A 98 1.47 12.45 5.88
C GLU A 98 3.01 12.53 5.68
N TYR A 99 3.67 11.39 5.46
CA TYR A 99 5.09 11.37 5.08
C TYR A 99 5.36 12.24 3.84
N VAL A 100 4.55 12.09 2.79
CA VAL A 100 4.67 12.93 1.58
C VAL A 100 4.41 14.40 1.88
N GLU A 101 3.51 14.70 2.82
CA GLU A 101 3.22 16.07 3.25
C GLU A 101 4.43 16.73 3.92
N MET A 102 5.25 15.98 4.64
CA MET A 102 6.44 16.48 5.30
C MET A 102 7.60 16.78 4.32
N ILE A 103 7.57 16.23 3.09
CA ILE A 103 8.60 16.47 2.07
C ILE A 103 8.60 17.96 1.65
N PRO A 104 9.76 18.66 1.68
CA PRO A 104 9.87 20.07 1.29
C PRO A 104 9.36 20.36 -0.12
N LYS A 105 8.87 21.58 -0.34
CA LYS A 105 8.26 21.99 -1.64
C LYS A 105 9.19 21.79 -2.83
N TYR A 106 10.48 22.07 -2.68
CA TYR A 106 11.49 21.97 -3.74
C TYR A 106 11.86 20.52 -4.10
N GLN A 107 11.52 19.54 -3.27
CA GLN A 107 11.81 18.12 -3.47
C GLN A 107 10.69 17.42 -4.29
N PHE A 108 10.30 17.99 -5.42
CA PHE A 108 9.19 17.49 -6.23
C PHE A 108 9.43 16.10 -6.83
N ARG A 109 10.71 15.75 -7.16
CA ARG A 109 11.07 14.41 -7.68
C ARG A 109 10.89 13.35 -6.63
N LEU A 110 11.36 13.60 -5.41
CA LEU A 110 11.16 12.68 -4.28
C LEU A 110 9.67 12.51 -3.97
N ARG A 111 8.93 13.63 -3.96
CA ARG A 111 7.48 13.60 -3.77
C ARG A 111 6.79 12.73 -4.83
N LEU A 112 7.15 12.87 -6.10
CA LEU A 112 6.63 12.04 -7.18
C LEU A 112 6.91 10.55 -6.95
N SER A 113 8.15 10.22 -6.57
CA SER A 113 8.56 8.83 -6.30
C SER A 113 7.76 8.19 -5.16
N CYS A 114 7.40 8.98 -4.14
CA CYS A 114 6.57 8.50 -3.02
C CYS A 114 5.08 8.44 -3.38
N MET A 115 4.58 9.38 -4.19
CA MET A 115 3.16 9.43 -4.58
C MET A 115 2.73 8.23 -5.42
N LEU A 116 3.58 7.78 -6.35
CA LEU A 116 3.24 6.71 -7.29
C LEU A 116 2.87 5.41 -6.57
N PRO A 117 3.70 4.84 -5.69
CA PRO A 117 3.35 3.61 -4.99
C PRO A 117 2.14 3.76 -4.06
N ILE A 118 1.92 4.94 -3.47
CA ILE A 118 0.73 5.21 -2.64
C ILE A 118 -0.54 5.13 -3.51
N ILE A 119 -0.60 5.86 -4.62
CA ILE A 119 -1.79 5.89 -5.49
C ILE A 119 -2.07 4.50 -6.09
N ILE A 120 -1.03 3.81 -6.57
CA ILE A 120 -1.17 2.45 -7.11
C ILE A 120 -1.63 1.50 -6.00
N GLY A 121 -1.10 1.65 -4.78
CA GLY A 121 -1.50 0.89 -3.61
C GLY A 121 -2.97 1.08 -3.25
N GLN A 122 -3.45 2.32 -3.15
CA GLN A 122 -4.85 2.64 -2.89
C GLN A 122 -5.79 2.00 -3.93
N LYS A 123 -5.42 2.10 -5.21
CA LYS A 123 -6.17 1.45 -6.30
C LYS A 123 -6.15 -0.07 -6.17
N THR A 124 -5.02 -0.65 -5.83
CA THR A 124 -4.89 -2.10 -5.63
C THR A 124 -5.79 -2.55 -4.48
N LEU A 125 -5.74 -1.87 -3.32
CA LEU A 125 -6.60 -2.21 -2.17
C LEU A 125 -8.08 -2.11 -2.51
N ASN A 126 -8.49 -1.10 -3.28
CA ASN A 126 -9.87 -0.95 -3.71
C ASN A 126 -10.33 -2.11 -4.61
N LEU A 127 -9.47 -2.56 -5.54
CA LEU A 127 -9.75 -3.73 -6.37
C LEU A 127 -9.81 -5.01 -5.53
N LEU A 128 -8.89 -5.19 -4.57
CA LEU A 128 -8.84 -6.34 -3.66
C LEU A 128 -10.08 -6.41 -2.78
N ARG A 129 -10.56 -5.27 -2.26
CA ARG A 129 -11.77 -5.19 -1.42
C ARG A 129 -13.03 -5.65 -2.17
N ASN A 130 -13.10 -5.37 -3.47
CA ASN A 130 -14.29 -5.65 -4.29
C ASN A 130 -14.18 -6.95 -5.11
N GLY A 131 -13.02 -7.60 -5.11
CA GLY A 131 -12.78 -8.84 -5.85
C GLY A 131 -12.74 -10.08 -4.96
N ASN A 132 -12.73 -11.25 -5.60
CA ASN A 132 -12.43 -12.52 -4.95
C ASN A 132 -10.94 -12.81 -5.07
N ILE A 133 -10.16 -12.58 -4.00
CA ILE A 133 -8.71 -12.82 -4.02
C ILE A 133 -8.36 -14.31 -4.08
N LEU A 134 -9.26 -15.22 -3.66
CA LEU A 134 -9.04 -16.65 -3.72
C LEU A 134 -9.31 -17.24 -5.13
N ASP A 135 -9.88 -16.44 -6.05
CA ASP A 135 -10.03 -16.82 -7.46
C ASP A 135 -8.69 -16.69 -8.20
N SER A 136 -7.99 -17.80 -8.30
CA SER A 136 -6.66 -17.86 -8.93
C SER A 136 -6.66 -17.60 -10.43
N ASP A 137 -7.80 -17.72 -11.10
CA ASP A 137 -7.93 -17.51 -12.55
C ASP A 137 -8.10 -16.04 -12.89
N ASN A 138 -8.56 -15.23 -11.92
CA ASN A 138 -8.79 -13.79 -12.07
C ASN A 138 -7.82 -12.96 -11.24
N ARG A 139 -6.57 -12.83 -11.70
CA ARG A 139 -5.57 -12.03 -11.02
C ARG A 139 -5.98 -10.57 -10.90
N ILE A 140 -6.14 -10.09 -9.65
CA ILE A 140 -6.50 -8.71 -9.33
C ILE A 140 -5.27 -7.82 -9.50
N LYS A 141 -5.31 -6.88 -10.45
CA LYS A 141 -4.25 -5.91 -10.70
C LYS A 141 -4.79 -4.62 -11.31
N VAL A 142 -4.10 -3.52 -11.07
CA VAL A 142 -4.39 -2.24 -11.73
C VAL A 142 -4.02 -2.33 -13.21
N ASP A 143 -4.90 -1.88 -14.09
CA ASP A 143 -4.68 -1.92 -15.54
C ASP A 143 -3.52 -1.00 -15.95
N ARG A 144 -2.76 -1.42 -16.97
CA ARG A 144 -1.63 -0.66 -17.53
C ARG A 144 -2.04 0.73 -18.05
N SER A 145 -3.23 0.84 -18.61
CA SER A 145 -3.76 2.13 -19.09
C SER A 145 -4.00 3.10 -17.92
N GLU A 146 -4.49 2.57 -16.79
CA GLU A 146 -4.72 3.35 -15.57
C GLU A 146 -3.39 3.74 -14.90
N ILE A 147 -2.42 2.85 -14.85
CA ILE A 147 -1.06 3.18 -14.37
C ILE A 147 -0.46 4.34 -15.18
N LYS A 148 -0.61 4.35 -16.51
CA LYS A 148 -0.13 5.46 -17.35
C LYS A 148 -0.82 6.78 -17.01
N LYS A 149 -2.14 6.76 -16.73
CA LYS A 149 -2.89 7.96 -16.29
C LYS A 149 -2.41 8.45 -14.92
N ILE A 150 -2.20 7.52 -13.97
CA ILE A 150 -1.67 7.82 -12.64
C ILE A 150 -0.30 8.49 -12.75
N ILE A 151 0.62 7.93 -13.54
CA ILE A 151 1.97 8.49 -13.71
C ILE A 151 1.91 9.92 -14.26
N ARG A 152 1.11 10.17 -15.31
CA ARG A 152 0.95 11.52 -15.88
C ARG A 152 0.35 12.50 -14.88
N GLY A 153 -0.72 12.09 -14.19
CA GLY A 153 -1.38 12.92 -13.18
C GLY A 153 -0.48 13.24 -11.99
N ALA A 154 0.25 12.24 -11.49
CA ALA A 154 1.20 12.40 -10.38
C ALA A 154 2.38 13.30 -10.78
N ALA A 155 2.92 13.16 -12.00
CA ALA A 155 4.00 14.00 -12.50
C ALA A 155 3.61 15.48 -12.52
N ILE A 156 2.42 15.81 -13.03
CA ILE A 156 1.91 17.19 -13.06
C ILE A 156 1.64 17.69 -11.63
N ALA A 157 1.00 16.85 -10.79
CA ALA A 157 0.64 17.24 -9.42
C ALA A 157 1.87 17.43 -8.53
N SER A 158 2.97 16.69 -8.77
CA SER A 158 4.18 16.71 -7.92
C SER A 158 4.87 18.08 -7.87
N ILE A 159 4.68 18.92 -8.89
CA ILE A 159 5.25 20.28 -8.96
C ILE A 159 4.70 21.16 -7.82
N SER A 160 3.45 20.94 -7.39
CA SER A 160 2.82 21.68 -6.30
C SER A 160 2.49 20.75 -5.12
N LYS A 161 2.97 21.08 -3.92
CA LYS A 161 2.64 20.35 -2.69
C LYS A 161 1.12 20.23 -2.49
N LYS A 162 0.39 21.32 -2.69
CA LYS A 162 -1.08 21.36 -2.57
C LYS A 162 -1.76 20.39 -3.55
N ASN A 163 -1.31 20.39 -4.81
CA ASN A 163 -1.88 19.51 -5.85
C ASN A 163 -1.52 18.04 -5.59
N SER A 164 -0.31 17.77 -5.09
CA SER A 164 0.11 16.43 -4.68
C SER A 164 -0.83 15.85 -3.63
N LEU A 165 -1.07 16.59 -2.55
CA LEU A 165 -1.96 16.15 -1.46
C LEU A 165 -3.42 16.02 -1.92
N LYS A 166 -3.89 16.95 -2.77
CA LYS A 166 -5.23 16.83 -3.37
C LYS A 166 -5.37 15.56 -4.21
N LEU A 167 -4.33 15.22 -4.99
CA LEU A 167 -4.35 14.01 -5.81
C LEU A 167 -4.34 12.75 -4.94
N LEU A 168 -3.46 12.66 -3.93
CA LEU A 168 -3.39 11.53 -3.01
C LEU A 168 -4.73 11.28 -2.30
N LYS A 169 -5.39 12.36 -1.81
CA LYS A 169 -6.70 12.27 -1.16
C LYS A 169 -7.85 11.89 -2.10
N LYS A 170 -7.70 12.09 -3.41
CA LYS A 170 -8.71 11.72 -4.41
C LYS A 170 -8.79 10.21 -4.62
N TYR A 171 -7.69 9.50 -4.45
CA TYR A 171 -7.62 8.06 -4.66
C TYR A 171 -7.95 7.24 -3.39
N LYS A 172 -8.09 7.92 -2.25
CA LYS A 172 -8.61 7.36 -1.01
C LYS A 172 -10.13 7.21 -1.08
#